data_b6452643d46305ac4e8614f0301c6ba5
#
_entry.id   b6452643d46305ac4e8614f0301c6ba5
#
_cell.length_a   1.000
_cell.length_b   1.000
_cell.length_c   1.000
_cell.angle_alpha   90.00
_cell.angle_beta   90.00
_cell.angle_gamma   90.00
#
_symmetry.space_group_name_H-M   'P 1'
#
loop_
_entity.id
_entity.type
_entity.pdbx_description
1 polymer ?
#
loop_
_entity_poly.entity_id
_entity_poly.type
_entity_poly.pdbx_seq_one_letter_code
_entity_poly.pdbx_strand_id
1 'polypeptide(L)'
;MYHLAQINIAQMKGKDIDDPIMKDFVDNIDRINQLAEGSPGFVWRLKDEEDNALSINPFPDNSLLINVSVWEGVTSLQQYVYQSMHVEIMKRKREWFHHFSGFYYALWWIKAGAFPRAQQAAEKLKQLQANGPSQEVFTFKEAYPPPAITENL
;
A
#
# COMPACT_ATOMS: atom_id res chain seq x y z
N MET A 1 -16.83 -10.06 9.78
CA MET A 1 -15.37 -9.91 9.94
C MET A 1 -14.83 -8.93 8.91
N TYR A 2 -13.88 -8.10 9.32
CA TYR A 2 -13.23 -7.11 8.47
C TYR A 2 -11.74 -7.39 8.36
N HIS A 3 -11.16 -7.08 7.20
CA HIS A 3 -9.73 -7.03 6.98
C HIS A 3 -9.29 -5.60 6.73
N LEU A 4 -8.00 -5.33 6.94
CA LEU A 4 -7.42 -4.02 6.68
C LEU A 4 -6.87 -3.96 5.26
N ALA A 5 -7.35 -3.00 4.48
CA ALA A 5 -6.77 -2.68 3.17
C ALA A 5 -5.81 -1.48 3.30
N GLN A 6 -4.80 -1.46 2.46
CA GLN A 6 -3.89 -0.33 2.35
C GLN A 6 -3.58 -0.02 0.89
N ILE A 7 -3.27 1.24 0.63
CA ILE A 7 -2.56 1.71 -0.57
C ILE A 7 -1.41 2.58 -0.13
N ASN A 8 -0.27 2.45 -0.80
CA ASN A 8 0.76 3.48 -0.73
C ASN A 8 1.23 3.83 -2.13
N ILE A 9 1.71 5.05 -2.29
CA ILE A 9 2.20 5.58 -3.55
C ILE A 9 3.62 6.11 -3.39
N ALA A 10 4.39 6.07 -4.47
CA ALA A 10 5.73 6.64 -4.53
C ALA A 10 5.96 7.26 -5.89
N GLN A 11 6.58 8.44 -5.93
CA GLN A 11 6.90 9.14 -7.16
C GLN A 11 8.32 8.82 -7.60
N MET A 12 8.47 8.17 -8.76
CA MET A 12 9.77 7.77 -9.30
C MET A 12 10.64 8.98 -9.62
N LYS A 13 11.93 8.88 -9.32
CA LYS A 13 12.95 9.78 -9.83
C LYS A 13 13.33 9.44 -11.28
N GLY A 14 13.22 8.17 -11.65
CA GLY A 14 13.43 7.71 -13.00
C GLY A 14 12.33 8.16 -13.95
N LYS A 15 12.65 8.16 -15.24
CA LYS A 15 11.68 8.49 -16.31
C LYS A 15 10.54 7.46 -16.35
N ASP A 16 10.90 6.19 -16.14
CA ASP A 16 10.00 5.05 -16.04
C ASP A 16 10.72 3.94 -15.27
N ILE A 17 10.09 2.76 -15.15
CA ILE A 17 10.67 1.62 -14.43
C ILE A 17 11.88 1.00 -15.12
N ASP A 18 12.10 1.28 -16.41
CA ASP A 18 13.24 0.80 -17.17
C ASP A 18 14.44 1.76 -17.07
N ASP A 19 14.26 2.92 -16.48
CA ASP A 19 15.35 3.87 -16.22
C ASP A 19 16.42 3.20 -15.34
N PRO A 20 17.71 3.28 -15.68
CA PRO A 20 18.78 2.67 -14.87
C PRO A 20 18.77 3.06 -13.40
N ILE A 21 18.29 4.24 -13.04
CA ILE A 21 18.19 4.68 -11.65
C ILE A 21 17.23 3.82 -10.84
N MET A 22 16.22 3.19 -11.50
CA MET A 22 15.21 2.35 -10.86
C MET A 22 15.62 0.88 -10.76
N LYS A 23 16.75 0.49 -11.36
CA LYS A 23 17.13 -0.91 -11.53
C LYS A 23 17.15 -1.69 -10.21
N ASP A 24 17.79 -1.17 -9.18
CA ASP A 24 17.91 -1.87 -7.90
C ASP A 24 16.55 -2.04 -7.22
N PHE A 25 15.67 -1.06 -7.36
CA PHE A 25 14.30 -1.19 -6.86
C PHE A 25 13.54 -2.29 -7.60
N VAL A 26 13.57 -2.28 -8.93
CA VAL A 26 12.88 -3.28 -9.75
C VAL A 26 13.42 -4.69 -9.48
N ASP A 27 14.75 -4.83 -9.36
CA ASP A 27 15.40 -6.10 -9.06
C ASP A 27 15.01 -6.66 -7.68
N ASN A 28 14.59 -5.81 -6.74
CA ASN A 28 14.19 -6.22 -5.40
C ASN A 28 12.68 -6.38 -5.21
N ILE A 29 11.85 -5.97 -6.20
CA ILE A 29 10.40 -5.94 -6.02
C ILE A 29 9.80 -7.32 -5.73
N ASP A 30 10.26 -8.37 -6.42
CA ASP A 30 9.75 -9.73 -6.21
C ASP A 30 10.07 -10.21 -4.79
N ARG A 31 11.25 -9.91 -4.30
CA ARG A 31 11.71 -10.27 -2.97
C ARG A 31 10.91 -9.54 -1.88
N ILE A 32 10.62 -8.26 -2.10
CA ILE A 32 9.77 -7.46 -1.21
C ILE A 32 8.35 -8.04 -1.17
N ASN A 33 7.80 -8.38 -2.32
CA ASN A 33 6.46 -8.98 -2.42
C ASN A 33 6.41 -10.36 -1.75
N GLN A 34 7.43 -11.18 -1.91
CA GLN A 34 7.54 -12.48 -1.23
C GLN A 34 7.62 -12.31 0.29
N LEU A 35 8.34 -11.30 0.76
CA LEU A 35 8.42 -10.99 2.19
C LEU A 35 7.04 -10.65 2.76
N ALA A 36 6.26 -9.84 2.04
CA ALA A 36 4.89 -9.54 2.44
C ALA A 36 4.03 -10.80 2.51
N GLU A 37 4.06 -11.63 1.45
CA GLU A 37 3.26 -12.85 1.36
C GLU A 37 3.58 -13.85 2.47
N GLY A 38 4.84 -13.90 2.93
CA GLY A 38 5.27 -14.74 4.04
C GLY A 38 5.04 -14.16 5.43
N SER A 39 4.54 -12.94 5.53
CA SER A 39 4.36 -12.27 6.82
C SER A 39 3.05 -12.68 7.50
N PRO A 40 3.05 -12.84 8.84
CA PRO A 40 1.82 -13.17 9.57
C PRO A 40 0.72 -12.15 9.31
N GLY A 41 -0.47 -12.62 9.02
CA GLY A 41 -1.63 -11.77 8.80
C GLY A 41 -1.76 -11.20 7.39
N PHE A 42 -0.85 -11.55 6.48
CA PHE A 42 -1.01 -11.20 5.07
C PHE A 42 -2.21 -11.93 4.46
N VAL A 43 -3.01 -11.23 3.66
CA VAL A 43 -4.19 -11.79 3.00
C VAL A 43 -4.08 -11.74 1.48
N TRP A 44 -3.73 -10.58 0.91
CA TRP A 44 -3.75 -10.39 -0.54
C TRP A 44 -2.96 -9.15 -0.96
N ARG A 45 -2.44 -9.16 -2.17
CA ARG A 45 -1.85 -7.98 -2.81
C ARG A 45 -2.32 -7.83 -4.25
N LEU A 46 -2.39 -6.58 -4.70
CA LEU A 46 -2.68 -6.25 -6.09
C LEU A 46 -1.47 -6.61 -6.97
N LYS A 47 -1.72 -7.29 -8.07
CA LYS A 47 -0.70 -7.66 -9.03
C LYS A 47 -1.29 -7.79 -10.45
N ASP A 48 -0.42 -7.59 -11.43
CA ASP A 48 -0.70 -7.85 -12.84
C ASP A 48 -0.18 -9.24 -13.27
N GLU A 49 -0.09 -9.48 -14.57
CA GLU A 49 0.42 -10.75 -15.13
C GLU A 49 1.90 -10.99 -14.81
N GLU A 50 2.67 -9.93 -14.52
CA GLU A 50 4.08 -10.01 -14.12
C GLU A 50 4.28 -10.26 -12.62
N ASP A 51 3.22 -10.58 -11.90
CA ASP A 51 3.22 -10.85 -10.46
C ASP A 51 3.59 -9.64 -9.58
N ASN A 52 3.44 -8.42 -10.08
CA ASN A 52 3.63 -7.18 -9.34
C ASN A 52 2.68 -6.09 -9.83
N ALA A 53 2.70 -4.92 -9.20
CA ALA A 53 1.82 -3.80 -9.53
C ALA A 53 2.54 -2.69 -10.32
N LEU A 54 3.72 -2.92 -10.87
CA LEU A 54 4.53 -1.88 -11.53
C LEU A 54 3.83 -1.28 -12.75
N SER A 55 2.98 -2.03 -13.45
CA SER A 55 2.23 -1.55 -14.60
C SER A 55 0.85 -0.97 -14.27
N ILE A 56 0.43 -1.07 -13.00
CA ILE A 56 -0.90 -0.65 -12.57
C ILE A 56 -0.82 0.77 -12.01
N ASN A 57 -1.49 1.72 -12.67
CA ASN A 57 -1.52 3.10 -12.18
C ASN A 57 -2.89 3.73 -12.44
N PRO A 58 -3.74 3.88 -11.41
CA PRO A 58 -5.05 4.50 -11.51
C PRO A 58 -4.99 6.04 -11.48
N PHE A 59 -3.81 6.62 -11.32
CA PHE A 59 -3.63 8.07 -11.26
C PHE A 59 -3.23 8.64 -12.62
N PRO A 60 -3.56 9.92 -12.90
CA PRO A 60 -3.11 10.58 -14.15
C PRO A 60 -1.60 10.83 -14.20
N ASP A 61 -0.91 10.85 -13.06
CA ASP A 61 0.54 11.04 -12.99
C ASP A 61 1.26 9.73 -13.28
N ASN A 62 1.92 9.64 -14.42
CA ASN A 62 2.64 8.44 -14.86
C ASN A 62 3.91 8.14 -14.05
N SER A 63 4.38 9.07 -13.23
CA SER A 63 5.55 8.87 -12.37
C SER A 63 5.22 8.12 -11.07
N LEU A 64 3.95 7.87 -10.79
CA LEU A 64 3.53 7.20 -9.55
C LEU A 64 3.55 5.67 -9.70
N LEU A 65 4.13 5.02 -8.70
CA LEU A 65 3.97 3.59 -8.45
C LEU A 65 3.02 3.39 -7.29
N ILE A 66 2.20 2.34 -7.35
CA ILE A 66 1.28 1.99 -6.28
C ILE A 66 1.59 0.63 -5.69
N ASN A 67 1.23 0.46 -4.43
CA ASN A 67 1.18 -0.83 -3.76
C ASN A 67 -0.15 -0.91 -3.02
N VAL A 68 -0.91 -1.98 -3.25
CA VAL A 68 -2.19 -2.24 -2.60
C VAL A 68 -2.16 -3.64 -2.03
N SER A 69 -2.51 -3.78 -0.76
CA SER A 69 -2.57 -5.08 -0.11
C SER A 69 -3.64 -5.12 0.98
N VAL A 70 -3.96 -6.33 1.41
CA VAL A 70 -4.96 -6.60 2.44
C VAL A 70 -4.33 -7.45 3.53
N TRP A 71 -4.62 -7.12 4.77
CA TRP A 71 -4.04 -7.72 5.97
C TRP A 71 -5.15 -8.06 6.98
N GLU A 72 -4.84 -8.97 7.91
CA GLU A 72 -5.82 -9.31 8.97
C GLU A 72 -6.16 -8.12 9.87
N GLY A 73 -5.22 -7.20 10.09
CA GLY A 73 -5.44 -6.01 10.89
C GLY A 73 -4.27 -5.06 10.88
N VAL A 74 -4.40 -3.98 11.64
CA VAL A 74 -3.38 -2.92 11.75
C VAL A 74 -2.05 -3.48 12.27
N THR A 75 -2.10 -4.32 13.29
CA THR A 75 -0.89 -4.89 13.91
C THR A 75 -0.06 -5.71 12.94
N SER A 76 -0.70 -6.57 12.14
CA SER A 76 0.03 -7.41 11.18
C SER A 76 0.71 -6.57 10.09
N LEU A 77 0.05 -5.54 9.60
CA LEU A 77 0.65 -4.62 8.62
C LEU A 77 1.82 -3.83 9.25
N GLN A 78 1.66 -3.33 10.47
CA GLN A 78 2.74 -2.64 11.19
C GLN A 78 3.96 -3.54 11.39
N GLN A 79 3.76 -4.77 11.80
CA GLN A 79 4.85 -5.73 11.98
C GLN A 79 5.61 -5.96 10.68
N TYR A 80 4.92 -6.10 9.57
CA TYR A 80 5.56 -6.22 8.25
C TYR A 80 6.36 -4.97 7.90
N VAL A 81 5.78 -3.78 8.05
CA VAL A 81 6.44 -2.51 7.72
C VAL A 81 7.73 -2.32 8.52
N TYR A 82 7.79 -2.81 9.74
CA TYR A 82 8.96 -2.69 10.61
C TYR A 82 9.91 -3.88 10.56
N GLN A 83 9.72 -4.85 9.65
CA GLN A 83 10.70 -5.93 9.46
C GLN A 83 12.00 -5.40 8.86
N SER A 84 13.13 -6.04 9.23
CA SER A 84 14.47 -5.59 8.87
C SER A 84 14.68 -5.45 7.36
N MET A 85 14.19 -6.38 6.56
CA MET A 85 14.31 -6.33 5.10
C MET A 85 13.54 -5.16 4.50
N HIS A 86 12.33 -4.88 4.98
CA HIS A 86 11.55 -3.74 4.55
C HIS A 86 12.23 -2.44 4.97
N VAL A 87 12.75 -2.37 6.20
CA VAL A 87 13.47 -1.20 6.70
C VAL A 87 14.70 -0.89 5.88
N GLU A 88 15.48 -1.88 5.47
CA GLU A 88 16.66 -1.68 4.61
C GLU A 88 16.30 -1.08 3.27
N ILE A 89 15.24 -1.57 2.62
CA ILE A 89 14.74 -1.00 1.37
C ILE A 89 14.24 0.43 1.58
N MET A 90 13.55 0.69 2.68
CA MET A 90 13.06 2.03 3.01
C MET A 90 14.20 3.03 3.25
N LYS A 91 15.36 2.60 3.75
CA LYS A 91 16.53 3.46 3.86
C LYS A 91 17.04 3.94 2.51
N ARG A 92 16.86 3.14 1.47
CA ARG A 92 17.30 3.45 0.11
C ARG A 92 16.24 4.20 -0.71
N LYS A 93 15.05 4.44 -0.18
CA LYS A 93 13.92 4.99 -0.96
C LYS A 93 14.25 6.31 -1.67
N ARG A 94 15.13 7.15 -1.11
CA ARG A 94 15.53 8.42 -1.71
C ARG A 94 16.40 8.26 -2.96
N GLU A 95 16.96 7.09 -3.20
CA GLU A 95 17.67 6.79 -4.44
C GLU A 95 16.68 6.69 -5.61
N TRP A 96 15.44 6.25 -5.34
CA TRP A 96 14.44 5.92 -6.36
C TRP A 96 13.26 6.85 -6.41
N PHE A 97 12.90 7.46 -5.27
CA PHE A 97 11.65 8.20 -5.13
C PHE A 97 11.88 9.58 -4.56
N HIS A 98 11.07 10.54 -5.07
CA HIS A 98 11.01 11.88 -4.51
C HIS A 98 10.32 11.85 -3.14
N HIS A 99 10.66 12.82 -2.28
CA HIS A 99 9.89 13.06 -1.07
C HIS A 99 8.46 13.46 -1.44
N PHE A 100 7.49 12.82 -0.83
CA PHE A 100 6.07 13.11 -1.05
C PHE A 100 5.54 13.95 0.10
N SER A 101 4.98 15.13 -0.23
CA SER A 101 4.31 15.99 0.75
C SER A 101 2.87 15.53 0.97
N GLY A 102 2.45 15.44 2.22
CA GLY A 102 1.11 15.00 2.58
C GLY A 102 0.98 13.50 2.69
N PHE A 103 -0.26 13.02 2.63
CA PHE A 103 -0.54 11.60 2.79
C PHE A 103 -0.14 10.82 1.54
N TYR A 104 0.75 9.86 1.70
CA TYR A 104 1.21 8.98 0.63
C TYR A 104 0.73 7.53 0.79
N TYR A 105 0.02 7.24 1.87
CA TYR A 105 -0.62 5.94 2.10
C TYR A 105 -1.95 6.14 2.81
N ALA A 106 -2.83 5.15 2.68
CA ALA A 106 -4.15 5.15 3.31
C ALA A 106 -4.50 3.74 3.78
N LEU A 107 -5.19 3.67 4.91
CA LEU A 107 -5.70 2.45 5.50
C LEU A 107 -7.22 2.55 5.61
N TRP A 108 -7.93 1.44 5.32
CA TRP A 108 -9.37 1.37 5.53
C TRP A 108 -9.80 -0.08 5.75
N TRP A 109 -10.95 -0.25 6.39
CA TRP A 109 -11.51 -1.57 6.64
C TRP A 109 -12.40 -2.02 5.48
N ILE A 110 -12.25 -3.30 5.09
CA ILE A 110 -13.10 -3.95 4.09
C ILE A 110 -13.65 -5.25 4.67
N LYS A 111 -14.76 -5.72 4.13
CA LYS A 111 -15.27 -7.04 4.51
C LYS A 111 -14.28 -8.12 4.13
N ALA A 112 -14.07 -9.09 5.05
CA ALA A 112 -13.20 -10.23 4.79
C ALA A 112 -13.67 -10.97 3.53
N GLY A 113 -12.73 -11.28 2.65
CA GLY A 113 -13.01 -11.89 1.34
C GLY A 113 -13.20 -10.90 0.19
N ALA A 114 -13.36 -9.60 0.47
CA ALA A 114 -13.36 -8.57 -0.55
C ALA A 114 -11.93 -8.05 -0.79
N PHE A 115 -11.64 -7.70 -2.04
CA PHE A 115 -10.34 -7.13 -2.42
C PHE A 115 -10.56 -5.84 -3.21
N PRO A 116 -9.84 -4.75 -2.87
CA PRO A 116 -10.03 -3.49 -3.54
C PRO A 116 -9.45 -3.51 -4.96
N ARG A 117 -10.13 -2.86 -5.88
CA ARG A 117 -9.55 -2.54 -7.19
C ARG A 117 -8.63 -1.32 -7.05
N ALA A 118 -7.70 -1.18 -7.99
CA ALA A 118 -6.75 -0.07 -7.98
C ALA A 118 -7.47 1.29 -7.92
N GLN A 119 -8.55 1.47 -8.69
CA GLN A 119 -9.33 2.70 -8.70
C GLN A 119 -9.98 2.99 -7.34
N GLN A 120 -10.53 1.96 -6.69
CA GLN A 120 -11.13 2.12 -5.35
C GLN A 120 -10.08 2.54 -4.31
N ALA A 121 -8.90 1.92 -4.38
CA ALA A 121 -7.79 2.26 -3.49
C ALA A 121 -7.33 3.71 -3.70
N ALA A 122 -7.22 4.14 -4.96
CA ALA A 122 -6.86 5.52 -5.29
C ALA A 122 -7.88 6.52 -4.74
N GLU A 123 -9.17 6.21 -4.82
CA GLU A 123 -10.24 7.06 -4.26
C GLU A 123 -10.13 7.19 -2.75
N LYS A 124 -9.78 6.11 -2.05
CA LYS A 124 -9.56 6.16 -0.59
C LYS A 124 -8.40 7.10 -0.23
N LEU A 125 -7.29 7.03 -0.95
CA LEU A 125 -6.17 7.92 -0.72
C LEU A 125 -6.55 9.38 -1.02
N LYS A 126 -7.27 9.64 -2.10
CA LYS A 126 -7.74 10.99 -2.44
C LYS A 126 -8.66 11.54 -1.36
N GLN A 127 -9.55 10.72 -0.81
CA GLN A 127 -10.43 11.11 0.29
C GLN A 127 -9.63 11.48 1.54
N LEU A 128 -8.61 10.70 1.89
CA LEU A 128 -7.71 11.00 3.00
C LEU A 128 -6.98 12.33 2.78
N GLN A 129 -6.46 12.54 1.58
CA GLN A 129 -5.75 13.77 1.22
C GLN A 129 -6.65 15.01 1.30
N ALA A 130 -7.92 14.87 0.94
CA ALA A 130 -8.88 15.98 0.94
C ALA A 130 -9.43 16.30 2.33
N ASN A 131 -9.70 15.29 3.16
CA ASN A 131 -10.49 15.45 4.38
C ASN A 131 -9.74 15.06 5.67
N GLY A 132 -8.56 14.45 5.56
CA GLY A 132 -7.85 13.91 6.72
C GLY A 132 -8.43 12.60 7.23
N PRO A 133 -7.84 12.03 8.30
CA PRO A 133 -8.25 10.74 8.84
C PRO A 133 -9.70 10.73 9.35
N SER A 134 -10.38 9.61 9.09
CA SER A 134 -11.74 9.35 9.55
C SER A 134 -11.95 7.84 9.69
N GLN A 135 -13.15 7.45 10.13
CA GLN A 135 -13.53 6.04 10.20
C GLN A 135 -13.51 5.35 8.83
N GLU A 136 -13.69 6.09 7.76
CA GLU A 136 -13.70 5.55 6.39
C GLU A 136 -12.32 5.35 5.80
N VAL A 137 -11.35 6.18 6.21
CA VAL A 137 -9.96 6.10 5.75
C VAL A 137 -9.04 6.81 6.74
N PHE A 138 -7.91 6.19 7.07
CA PHE A 138 -7.05 6.66 8.15
C PHE A 138 -5.58 6.29 7.90
N THR A 139 -4.74 6.58 8.90
CA THR A 139 -3.31 6.29 8.90
C THR A 139 -2.93 5.53 10.16
N PHE A 140 -1.70 5.03 10.25
CA PHE A 140 -1.20 4.41 11.48
C PHE A 140 -1.23 5.37 12.66
N LYS A 141 -0.98 6.65 12.42
CA LYS A 141 -0.95 7.67 13.47
C LYS A 141 -2.33 7.92 14.07
N GLU A 142 -3.37 7.84 13.24
CA GLU A 142 -4.77 7.99 13.66
C GLU A 142 -5.58 6.79 13.15
N ALA A 143 -5.30 5.62 13.73
CA ALA A 143 -6.00 4.39 13.36
C ALA A 143 -7.37 4.30 14.04
N TYR A 144 -8.35 3.82 13.28
CA TYR A 144 -9.71 3.58 13.76
C TYR A 144 -9.98 2.08 13.84
N PRO A 145 -10.79 1.62 14.79
CA PRO A 145 -11.16 0.21 14.87
C PRO A 145 -12.08 -0.19 13.70
N PRO A 146 -12.17 -1.49 13.41
CA PRO A 146 -13.11 -1.96 12.39
C PRO A 146 -14.55 -1.58 12.79
N PRO A 147 -15.45 -1.44 11.79
CA PRO A 147 -16.84 -1.16 12.07
C PRO A 147 -17.44 -2.17 13.05
N ALA A 148 -18.29 -1.70 13.95
CA ALA A 148 -18.99 -2.59 14.88
C ALA A 148 -19.85 -3.57 14.09
N ILE A 149 -19.79 -4.85 14.45
CA ILE A 149 -20.73 -5.85 13.94
C ILE A 149 -22.09 -5.54 14.57
N THR A 150 -22.98 -4.93 13.80
CA THR A 150 -24.37 -4.85 14.18
C THR A 150 -24.98 -6.23 13.93
N GLU A 151 -25.15 -7.01 15.00
CA GLU A 151 -26.03 -8.15 14.94
C GLU A 151 -27.45 -7.61 14.73
N ASN A 152 -28.00 -7.84 13.55
CA ASN A 152 -29.41 -7.67 13.33
C ASN A 152 -30.12 -8.76 14.09
N LEU A 153 -30.61 -8.38 15.22
CA LEU A 153 -31.53 -9.24 15.97
C LEU A 153 -32.92 -9.26 15.29
#